data_dd3c11e2b75a513d77e94addfbc03d25
#
_entry.id   dd3c11e2b75a513d77e94addfbc03d25
#
_cell.length_a   1.000
_cell.length_b   1.000
_cell.length_c   1.000
_cell.angle_alpha   90.00
_cell.angle_beta   90.00
_cell.angle_gamma   90.00
#
_symmetry.space_group_name_H-M   'P 1'
#
loop_
_entity.id
_entity.type
_entity.pdbx_description
1 polymer ?
#
loop_
_entity_poly.entity_id
_entity_poly.type
_entity_poly.pdbx_seq_one_letter_code
_entity_poly.pdbx_strand_id
1 'polypeptide(L)'
;MRKITTLFVLVFASILVVSAQSQVKQFSLKSKLLGVEKEYSVYLPEGYDKSKENYPVLYLLHGAKGTHFSWLEPNRGNMQEIADKAISAGRAKAMIIVMPNASGTGEKNAGKNMGYFNVENWPYEEFFFQEFIPQIAKKFRTIATKDGRAIAGLSMGGGGAFVYAQRHPEMFCAAYSTSGLLDHRYRSQIPDYYDIGWLYSVAQTSPVEYLRNATAEEVEKLRSVRWMLDCGDDDKIIFTNIDFFLEMKREDIPVELRVRNGKHNWAFWRKSLPGILKFAFR
;
A
#
# COMPACT_ATOMS: atom_id res chain seq x y z
N MET A 1 43.41 -28.04 -62.23
CA MET A 1 43.20 -28.04 -60.76
C MET A 1 42.17 -26.94 -60.43
N ARG A 2 40.95 -27.32 -60.11
CA ARG A 2 39.84 -26.39 -59.72
C ARG A 2 39.89 -26.22 -58.20
N LYS A 3 40.08 -24.99 -57.72
CA LYS A 3 39.97 -24.63 -56.30
C LYS A 3 38.50 -24.50 -55.92
N ILE A 4 38.03 -25.34 -55.03
CA ILE A 4 36.71 -25.24 -54.43
C ILE A 4 36.85 -24.30 -53.22
N THR A 5 36.23 -23.14 -53.29
CA THR A 5 36.17 -22.20 -52.17
C THR A 5 34.87 -22.50 -51.39
N THR A 6 35.03 -23.09 -50.19
CA THR A 6 33.88 -23.38 -49.29
C THR A 6 33.51 -22.09 -48.55
N LEU A 7 32.31 -21.57 -48.84
CA LEU A 7 31.73 -20.40 -48.17
C LEU A 7 31.07 -20.85 -46.87
N PHE A 8 31.64 -20.49 -45.73
CA PHE A 8 30.96 -20.69 -44.44
C PHE A 8 29.95 -19.58 -44.21
N VAL A 9 28.64 -19.88 -44.27
CA VAL A 9 27.58 -18.96 -43.88
C VAL A 9 27.35 -19.12 -42.38
N LEU A 10 27.80 -18.16 -41.60
CA LEU A 10 27.47 -18.03 -40.17
C LEU A 10 26.04 -17.49 -40.04
N VAL A 11 25.11 -18.35 -39.68
CA VAL A 11 23.74 -17.97 -39.33
C VAL A 11 23.74 -17.49 -37.87
N PHE A 12 23.70 -16.18 -37.68
CA PHE A 12 23.44 -15.58 -36.36
C PHE A 12 21.94 -15.76 -36.04
N ALA A 13 21.61 -16.75 -35.23
CA ALA A 13 20.30 -16.87 -34.62
C ALA A 13 20.17 -15.78 -33.53
N SER A 14 19.51 -14.68 -33.86
CA SER A 14 19.11 -13.67 -32.88
C SER A 14 18.07 -14.32 -31.96
N ILE A 15 18.46 -14.72 -30.77
CA ILE A 15 17.52 -15.12 -29.72
C ILE A 15 16.83 -13.82 -29.29
N LEU A 16 15.61 -13.60 -29.78
CA LEU A 16 14.69 -12.60 -29.21
C LEU A 16 14.36 -13.05 -27.77
N VAL A 17 15.11 -12.50 -26.81
CA VAL A 17 14.73 -12.60 -25.40
C VAL A 17 13.49 -11.74 -25.25
N VAL A 18 12.31 -12.34 -25.37
CA VAL A 18 11.06 -11.72 -24.97
C VAL A 18 11.16 -11.55 -23.45
N SER A 19 11.59 -10.39 -23.01
CA SER A 19 11.53 -10.00 -21.61
C SER A 19 10.07 -10.09 -21.16
N ALA A 20 9.81 -10.90 -20.14
CA ALA A 20 8.47 -10.99 -19.57
C ALA A 20 8.22 -9.71 -18.79
N GLN A 21 7.48 -8.78 -19.36
CA GLN A 21 7.14 -7.50 -18.71
C GLN A 21 6.30 -7.72 -17.44
N SER A 22 6.41 -6.80 -16.50
CA SER A 22 5.47 -6.72 -15.39
C SER A 22 4.03 -6.54 -15.89
N GLN A 23 3.07 -6.96 -15.10
CA GLN A 23 1.66 -6.91 -15.48
C GLN A 23 0.85 -6.21 -14.40
N VAL A 24 -0.11 -5.40 -14.82
CA VAL A 24 -1.18 -4.93 -13.94
C VAL A 24 -2.49 -5.56 -14.40
N LYS A 25 -3.14 -6.26 -13.47
CA LYS A 25 -4.42 -6.95 -13.71
C LYS A 25 -5.48 -6.39 -12.75
N GLN A 26 -6.71 -6.34 -13.24
CA GLN A 26 -7.88 -5.91 -12.46
C GLN A 26 -8.71 -7.13 -12.12
N PHE A 27 -9.26 -7.10 -10.91
CA PHE A 27 -10.10 -8.17 -10.39
C PHE A 27 -11.23 -7.59 -9.57
N SER A 28 -12.22 -8.42 -9.31
CA SER A 28 -13.25 -8.14 -8.32
C SER A 28 -13.39 -9.30 -7.34
N LEU A 29 -13.92 -8.99 -6.16
CA LEU A 29 -14.26 -9.93 -5.12
C LEU A 29 -15.68 -9.65 -4.63
N LYS A 30 -16.56 -10.63 -4.78
CA LYS A 30 -17.90 -10.57 -4.18
C LYS A 30 -17.78 -10.77 -2.66
N SER A 31 -17.95 -9.69 -1.93
CA SER A 31 -17.89 -9.71 -0.47
C SER A 31 -19.23 -10.14 0.14
N LYS A 32 -19.18 -11.07 1.07
CA LYS A 32 -20.35 -11.45 1.88
C LYS A 32 -20.57 -10.43 2.99
N LEU A 33 -19.49 -9.93 3.61
CA LEU A 33 -19.56 -8.95 4.69
C LEU A 33 -20.11 -7.60 4.23
N LEU A 34 -19.67 -7.12 3.05
CA LEU A 34 -20.13 -5.84 2.51
C LEU A 34 -21.41 -5.97 1.66
N GLY A 35 -21.78 -7.18 1.24
CA GLY A 35 -22.94 -7.42 0.38
C GLY A 35 -22.78 -6.89 -1.05
N VAL A 36 -21.58 -6.52 -1.47
CA VAL A 36 -21.28 -5.92 -2.78
C VAL A 36 -20.02 -6.56 -3.41
N GLU A 37 -19.80 -6.26 -4.69
CA GLU A 37 -18.57 -6.61 -5.39
C GLU A 37 -17.55 -5.49 -5.21
N LYS A 38 -16.32 -5.86 -4.78
CA LYS A 38 -15.20 -4.93 -4.56
C LYS A 38 -14.11 -5.15 -5.57
N GLU A 39 -13.80 -4.10 -6.31
CA GLU A 39 -12.71 -4.10 -7.29
C GLU A 39 -11.35 -3.90 -6.62
N TYR A 40 -10.31 -4.43 -7.25
CA TYR A 40 -8.92 -4.21 -6.86
C TYR A 40 -7.99 -4.40 -8.05
N SER A 41 -6.82 -3.77 -8.00
CA SER A 41 -5.76 -3.95 -8.98
C SER A 41 -4.58 -4.68 -8.35
N VAL A 42 -3.88 -5.48 -9.17
CA VAL A 42 -2.69 -6.23 -8.76
C VAL A 42 -1.59 -6.02 -9.78
N TYR A 43 -0.45 -5.54 -9.29
CA TYR A 43 0.81 -5.56 -10.03
C TYR A 43 1.53 -6.88 -9.76
N LEU A 44 1.94 -7.55 -10.81
CA LEU A 44 2.76 -8.76 -10.80
C LEU A 44 4.14 -8.41 -11.39
N PRO A 45 5.25 -8.70 -10.70
CA PRO A 45 6.58 -8.32 -11.15
C PRO A 45 7.00 -9.07 -12.42
N GLU A 46 7.99 -8.53 -13.11
CA GLU A 46 8.60 -9.20 -14.26
C GLU A 46 8.96 -10.66 -13.94
N GLY A 47 8.65 -11.56 -14.85
CA GLY A 47 8.93 -12.99 -14.69
C GLY A 47 7.94 -13.75 -13.82
N TYR A 48 6.92 -13.11 -13.23
CA TYR A 48 5.94 -13.78 -12.37
C TYR A 48 5.35 -15.02 -13.01
N ASP A 49 4.86 -14.98 -14.24
CA ASP A 49 4.18 -16.13 -14.89
C ASP A 49 5.13 -17.30 -15.21
N LYS A 50 6.43 -17.03 -15.34
CA LYS A 50 7.46 -18.05 -15.63
C LYS A 50 8.07 -18.66 -14.35
N SER A 51 8.02 -17.94 -13.24
CA SER A 51 8.53 -18.36 -11.94
C SER A 51 7.52 -19.27 -11.22
N LYS A 52 8.04 -20.14 -10.36
CA LYS A 52 7.24 -20.90 -9.37
C LYS A 52 7.40 -20.33 -7.96
N GLU A 53 8.21 -19.30 -7.80
CA GLU A 53 8.50 -18.65 -6.52
C GLU A 53 7.27 -17.98 -5.91
N ASN A 54 7.22 -17.94 -4.59
CA ASN A 54 6.29 -17.09 -3.86
C ASN A 54 6.89 -15.70 -3.66
N TYR A 55 6.06 -14.68 -3.74
CA TYR A 55 6.44 -13.28 -3.67
C TYR A 55 5.90 -12.62 -2.41
N PRO A 56 6.63 -11.70 -1.79
CA PRO A 56 6.06 -10.85 -0.75
C PRO A 56 5.01 -9.93 -1.34
N VAL A 57 4.07 -9.49 -0.50
CA VAL A 57 2.89 -8.69 -0.90
C VAL A 57 2.90 -7.35 -0.20
N LEU A 58 2.89 -6.27 -0.97
CA LEU A 58 2.64 -4.92 -0.50
C LEU A 58 1.17 -4.56 -0.75
N TYR A 59 0.40 -4.31 0.31
CA TYR A 59 -0.91 -3.68 0.21
C TYR A 59 -0.73 -2.17 0.16
N LEU A 60 -1.12 -1.53 -0.97
CA LEU A 60 -0.88 -0.12 -1.25
C LEU A 60 -2.21 0.64 -1.30
N LEU A 61 -2.51 1.36 -0.23
CA LEU A 61 -3.79 1.99 0.04
C LEU A 61 -3.87 3.40 -0.57
N HIS A 62 -5.00 3.70 -1.23
CA HIS A 62 -5.26 5.03 -1.81
C HIS A 62 -5.78 6.04 -0.78
N GLY A 63 -5.73 7.32 -1.10
CA GLY A 63 -6.30 8.39 -0.29
C GLY A 63 -7.81 8.58 -0.49
N ALA A 64 -8.38 9.53 0.22
CA ALA A 64 -9.79 9.92 0.09
C ALA A 64 -10.16 10.24 -1.36
N LYS A 65 -11.38 9.87 -1.78
CA LYS A 65 -11.88 10.01 -3.15
C LYS A 65 -11.05 9.27 -4.21
N GLY A 66 -10.12 8.41 -3.79
CA GLY A 66 -9.35 7.55 -4.67
C GLY A 66 -10.04 6.21 -4.91
N THR A 67 -9.45 5.42 -5.79
CA THR A 67 -9.84 4.05 -6.10
C THR A 67 -8.59 3.18 -6.24
N HIS A 68 -8.77 1.90 -6.54
CA HIS A 68 -7.68 0.98 -6.84
C HIS A 68 -6.79 1.38 -8.04
N PHE A 69 -7.23 2.37 -8.84
CA PHE A 69 -6.44 2.92 -9.95
C PHE A 69 -5.53 4.07 -9.55
N SER A 70 -5.78 4.73 -8.42
CA SER A 70 -5.15 6.01 -8.09
C SER A 70 -3.62 5.96 -8.09
N TRP A 71 -3.04 4.84 -7.66
CA TRP A 71 -1.60 4.65 -7.73
C TRP A 71 -1.09 4.30 -9.13
N LEU A 72 -1.95 3.80 -10.01
CA LEU A 72 -1.58 3.37 -11.37
C LEU A 72 -1.60 4.52 -12.38
N GLU A 73 -2.47 5.50 -12.20
CA GLU A 73 -2.64 6.61 -13.16
C GLU A 73 -1.32 7.35 -13.41
N PRO A 74 -0.91 7.55 -14.69
CA PRO A 74 0.39 8.17 -15.05
C PRO A 74 0.57 9.59 -14.51
N ASN A 75 -0.51 10.37 -14.40
CA ASN A 75 -0.51 11.73 -13.85
C ASN A 75 -0.59 11.76 -12.31
N ARG A 76 -0.82 10.61 -11.65
CA ARG A 76 -0.85 10.43 -10.21
C ARG A 76 0.32 9.59 -9.72
N GLY A 77 0.10 8.33 -9.35
CA GLY A 77 1.12 7.43 -8.79
C GLY A 77 2.17 6.96 -9.78
N ASN A 78 1.76 6.65 -11.01
CA ASN A 78 2.60 6.01 -12.04
C ASN A 78 3.35 4.77 -11.49
N MET A 79 2.66 4.00 -10.66
CA MET A 79 3.26 2.98 -9.78
C MET A 79 3.96 1.88 -10.57
N GLN A 80 3.38 1.40 -11.67
CA GLN A 80 3.97 0.30 -12.44
C GLN A 80 5.37 0.66 -12.94
N GLU A 81 5.53 1.80 -13.61
CA GLU A 81 6.83 2.25 -14.13
C GLU A 81 7.88 2.45 -13.01
N ILE A 82 7.44 3.01 -11.88
CA ILE A 82 8.33 3.24 -10.73
C ILE A 82 8.74 1.92 -10.08
N ALA A 83 7.82 0.96 -9.95
CA ALA A 83 8.11 -0.36 -9.41
C ALA A 83 9.08 -1.12 -10.32
N ASP A 84 8.83 -1.14 -11.62
CA ASP A 84 9.70 -1.78 -12.60
C ASP A 84 11.12 -1.22 -12.53
N LYS A 85 11.29 0.10 -12.51
CA LYS A 85 12.58 0.77 -12.38
C LYS A 85 13.26 0.48 -11.04
N ALA A 86 12.50 0.38 -9.96
CA ALA A 86 13.08 0.11 -8.64
C ALA A 86 13.54 -1.34 -8.52
N ILE A 87 12.75 -2.28 -9.00
CA ILE A 87 13.04 -3.71 -8.96
C ILE A 87 14.19 -4.07 -9.91
N SER A 88 14.15 -3.64 -11.16
CA SER A 88 15.21 -3.90 -12.14
C SER A 88 16.57 -3.31 -11.76
N ALA A 89 16.57 -2.20 -11.04
CA ALA A 89 17.78 -1.58 -10.50
C ALA A 89 18.26 -2.19 -9.16
N GLY A 90 17.62 -3.27 -8.66
CA GLY A 90 17.94 -3.90 -7.37
C GLY A 90 17.67 -3.02 -6.15
N ARG A 91 16.91 -1.93 -6.29
CA ARG A 91 16.57 -1.00 -5.19
C ARG A 91 15.34 -1.42 -4.38
N ALA A 92 14.55 -2.33 -4.92
CA ALA A 92 13.42 -2.97 -4.24
C ALA A 92 13.40 -4.46 -4.60
N LYS A 93 12.93 -5.30 -3.70
CA LYS A 93 12.68 -6.72 -3.99
C LYS A 93 11.53 -6.86 -4.98
N ALA A 94 11.55 -7.89 -5.81
CA ALA A 94 10.39 -8.27 -6.60
C ALA A 94 9.24 -8.64 -5.65
N MET A 95 8.07 -8.02 -5.86
CA MET A 95 6.91 -8.17 -4.98
C MET A 95 5.61 -8.08 -5.78
N ILE A 96 4.55 -8.64 -5.23
CA ILE A 96 3.17 -8.39 -5.66
C ILE A 96 2.72 -7.10 -4.98
N ILE A 97 2.10 -6.17 -5.74
CA ILE A 97 1.50 -4.96 -5.15
C ILE A 97 0.00 -5.03 -5.35
N VAL A 98 -0.75 -5.00 -4.26
CA VAL A 98 -2.20 -5.10 -4.25
C VAL A 98 -2.80 -3.76 -3.85
N MET A 99 -3.64 -3.21 -4.70
CA MET A 99 -4.32 -1.93 -4.52
C MET A 99 -5.83 -2.18 -4.36
N PRO A 100 -6.34 -2.23 -3.12
CA PRO A 100 -7.77 -2.40 -2.87
C PRO A 100 -8.54 -1.11 -3.16
N ASN A 101 -9.84 -1.22 -3.41
CA ASN A 101 -10.76 -0.11 -3.50
C ASN A 101 -11.54 0.09 -2.19
N ALA A 102 -11.25 1.15 -1.45
CA ALA A 102 -11.97 1.50 -0.22
C ALA A 102 -13.11 2.50 -0.43
N SER A 103 -13.39 2.90 -1.68
CA SER A 103 -14.55 3.72 -2.00
C SER A 103 -15.84 2.92 -1.84
N GLY A 104 -16.92 3.61 -1.51
CA GLY A 104 -18.24 3.02 -1.48
C GLY A 104 -18.67 2.48 -2.85
N THR A 105 -19.31 1.32 -2.84
CA THR A 105 -19.87 0.65 -4.02
C THR A 105 -21.25 0.11 -3.69
N GLY A 106 -21.98 -0.31 -4.72
CA GLY A 106 -23.39 -0.71 -4.58
C GLY A 106 -24.33 0.48 -4.50
N GLU A 107 -25.63 0.20 -4.59
CA GLU A 107 -26.69 1.20 -4.76
C GLU A 107 -26.68 2.29 -3.67
N LYS A 108 -26.46 1.90 -2.40
CA LYS A 108 -26.51 2.82 -1.25
C LYS A 108 -25.25 3.64 -1.05
N ASN A 109 -24.08 3.14 -1.45
CA ASN A 109 -22.78 3.70 -1.09
C ASN A 109 -21.94 4.15 -2.28
N ALA A 110 -22.42 3.99 -3.52
CA ALA A 110 -21.68 4.41 -4.71
C ALA A 110 -21.28 5.89 -4.63
N GLY A 111 -20.01 6.16 -4.89
CA GLY A 111 -19.43 7.51 -4.87
C GLY A 111 -19.14 8.08 -3.47
N LYS A 112 -19.52 7.39 -2.39
CA LYS A 112 -19.18 7.81 -1.04
C LYS A 112 -17.74 7.46 -0.69
N ASN A 113 -17.13 8.29 0.15
CA ASN A 113 -15.80 8.03 0.69
C ASN A 113 -15.90 7.22 1.98
N MET A 114 -16.02 5.88 1.86
CA MET A 114 -16.26 4.99 3.00
C MET A 114 -15.01 4.70 3.85
N GLY A 115 -13.81 4.84 3.27
CA GLY A 115 -12.55 4.62 3.99
C GLY A 115 -12.25 3.14 4.27
N TYR A 116 -11.26 2.93 5.14
CA TYR A 116 -10.68 1.61 5.45
C TYR A 116 -11.22 0.99 6.74
N PHE A 117 -12.08 1.67 7.47
CA PHE A 117 -12.55 1.25 8.78
C PHE A 117 -13.99 0.74 8.75
N ASN A 118 -14.40 0.10 9.83
CA ASN A 118 -15.78 -0.29 9.99
C ASN A 118 -16.65 0.93 10.29
N VAL A 119 -17.68 1.13 9.50
CA VAL A 119 -18.77 2.04 9.76
C VAL A 119 -20.07 1.24 9.77
N GLU A 120 -21.13 1.83 10.27
CA GLU A 120 -22.44 1.18 10.33
C GLU A 120 -22.83 0.62 8.96
N ASN A 121 -23.19 -0.67 8.92
CA ASN A 121 -23.54 -1.42 7.72
C ASN A 121 -22.44 -1.48 6.62
N TRP A 122 -21.18 -1.18 6.99
CA TRP A 122 -20.04 -1.26 6.07
C TRP A 122 -18.76 -1.70 6.82
N PRO A 123 -18.63 -2.98 7.20
CA PRO A 123 -17.50 -3.50 7.97
C PRO A 123 -16.25 -3.73 7.07
N TYR A 124 -15.64 -2.63 6.59
CA TYR A 124 -14.56 -2.72 5.60
C TYR A 124 -13.27 -3.33 6.17
N GLU A 125 -12.95 -3.04 7.43
CA GLU A 125 -11.78 -3.64 8.09
C GLU A 125 -11.96 -5.15 8.23
N GLU A 126 -13.12 -5.63 8.64
CA GLU A 126 -13.42 -7.05 8.68
C GLU A 126 -13.35 -7.70 7.29
N PHE A 127 -13.92 -7.07 6.26
CA PHE A 127 -13.78 -7.51 4.88
C PHE A 127 -12.31 -7.66 4.48
N PHE A 128 -11.47 -6.67 4.82
CA PHE A 128 -10.07 -6.65 4.44
C PHE A 128 -9.31 -7.84 5.03
N PHE A 129 -9.51 -8.14 6.32
CA PHE A 129 -8.81 -9.23 7.00
C PHE A 129 -9.44 -10.61 6.78
N GLN A 130 -10.76 -10.71 6.77
CA GLN A 130 -11.45 -12.00 6.74
C GLN A 130 -11.74 -12.52 5.32
N GLU A 131 -11.85 -11.62 4.33
CA GLU A 131 -12.15 -12.01 2.95
C GLU A 131 -11.04 -11.63 1.97
N PHE A 132 -10.55 -10.38 2.02
CA PHE A 132 -9.66 -9.86 0.98
C PHE A 132 -8.24 -10.44 1.06
N ILE A 133 -7.56 -10.36 2.20
CA ILE A 133 -6.22 -10.94 2.39
C ILE A 133 -6.22 -12.46 2.09
N PRO A 134 -7.16 -13.28 2.61
CA PRO A 134 -7.24 -14.69 2.28
C PRO A 134 -7.44 -14.96 0.78
N GLN A 135 -8.27 -14.15 0.11
CA GLN A 135 -8.47 -14.27 -1.35
C GLN A 135 -7.20 -13.98 -2.12
N ILE A 136 -6.42 -12.96 -1.75
CA ILE A 136 -5.13 -12.66 -2.37
C ILE A 136 -4.16 -13.84 -2.18
N ALA A 137 -4.07 -14.37 -0.97
CA ALA A 137 -3.20 -15.51 -0.67
C ALA A 137 -3.59 -16.78 -1.45
N LYS A 138 -4.89 -17.00 -1.67
CA LYS A 138 -5.39 -18.14 -2.47
C LYS A 138 -5.14 -17.95 -3.96
N LYS A 139 -5.23 -16.72 -4.47
CA LYS A 139 -5.22 -16.45 -5.92
C LYS A 139 -3.81 -16.27 -6.48
N PHE A 140 -2.87 -15.80 -5.68
CA PHE A 140 -1.51 -15.47 -6.10
C PHE A 140 -0.46 -16.25 -5.29
N ARG A 141 0.71 -16.44 -5.87
CA ARG A 141 1.85 -17.05 -5.17
C ARG A 141 2.46 -16.07 -4.18
N THR A 142 1.93 -16.05 -2.97
CA THR A 142 2.32 -15.13 -1.91
C THR A 142 3.13 -15.83 -0.82
N ILE A 143 4.06 -15.09 -0.21
CA ILE A 143 4.64 -15.49 1.08
C ILE A 143 3.60 -15.09 2.14
N ALA A 144 2.86 -16.10 2.65
CA ALA A 144 1.68 -15.87 3.50
C ALA A 144 2.01 -15.54 4.97
N THR A 145 3.29 -15.46 5.33
CA THR A 145 3.75 -15.10 6.68
C THR A 145 3.82 -13.59 6.88
N LYS A 146 4.00 -13.14 8.12
CA LYS A 146 4.26 -11.75 8.49
C LYS A 146 5.39 -11.14 7.66
N ASP A 147 6.52 -11.84 7.52
CA ASP A 147 7.71 -11.35 6.81
C ASP A 147 7.48 -11.12 5.32
N GLY A 148 6.49 -11.80 4.76
CA GLY A 148 6.05 -11.64 3.37
C GLY A 148 4.95 -10.60 3.17
N ARG A 149 4.57 -9.84 4.21
CA ARG A 149 3.43 -8.90 4.09
C ARG A 149 3.78 -7.53 4.63
N ALA A 150 3.61 -6.50 3.79
CA ALA A 150 3.78 -5.10 4.15
C ALA A 150 2.53 -4.31 3.76
N ILE A 151 2.33 -3.17 4.41
CA ILE A 151 1.23 -2.27 4.12
C ILE A 151 1.73 -0.83 4.02
N ALA A 152 1.22 -0.09 3.05
CA ALA A 152 1.55 1.32 2.87
C ALA A 152 0.36 2.09 2.32
N GLY A 153 0.37 3.41 2.49
CA GLY A 153 -0.68 4.24 1.91
C GLY A 153 -0.39 5.72 1.99
N LEU A 154 -1.26 6.50 1.33
CA LEU A 154 -1.23 7.95 1.36
C LEU A 154 -2.49 8.53 2.04
N SER A 155 -2.33 9.63 2.78
CA SER A 155 -3.45 10.39 3.36
C SER A 155 -4.37 9.47 4.19
N MET A 156 -5.65 9.34 3.82
CA MET A 156 -6.59 8.36 4.40
C MET A 156 -6.00 6.93 4.40
N GLY A 157 -5.37 6.51 3.30
CA GLY A 157 -4.72 5.20 3.21
C GLY A 157 -3.46 5.09 4.06
N GLY A 158 -2.76 6.18 4.31
CA GLY A 158 -1.65 6.24 5.28
C GLY A 158 -2.12 5.98 6.70
N GLY A 159 -3.25 6.59 7.09
CA GLY A 159 -3.92 6.30 8.35
C GLY A 159 -4.39 4.85 8.42
N GLY A 160 -5.06 4.36 7.37
CA GLY A 160 -5.52 2.96 7.29
C GLY A 160 -4.37 1.95 7.43
N ALA A 161 -3.24 2.21 6.78
CA ALA A 161 -2.06 1.34 6.87
C ALA A 161 -1.53 1.24 8.30
N PHE A 162 -1.49 2.37 9.03
CA PHE A 162 -1.00 2.39 10.40
C PHE A 162 -2.00 1.76 11.38
N VAL A 163 -3.29 2.07 11.27
CA VAL A 163 -4.32 1.42 12.10
C VAL A 163 -4.29 -0.10 11.92
N TYR A 164 -4.22 -0.58 10.69
CA TYR A 164 -4.17 -2.01 10.41
C TYR A 164 -2.92 -2.68 10.99
N ALA A 165 -1.77 -2.04 10.86
CA ALA A 165 -0.53 -2.57 11.44
C ALA A 165 -0.49 -2.48 12.98
N GLN A 166 -1.16 -1.49 13.59
CA GLN A 166 -1.30 -1.40 15.05
C GLN A 166 -2.22 -2.48 15.62
N ARG A 167 -3.35 -2.74 14.95
CA ARG A 167 -4.33 -3.73 15.42
C ARG A 167 -3.95 -5.17 15.10
N HIS A 168 -3.13 -5.36 14.05
CA HIS A 168 -2.69 -6.66 13.55
C HIS A 168 -1.16 -6.70 13.35
N PRO A 169 -0.37 -6.42 14.40
CA PRO A 169 1.09 -6.38 14.30
C PRO A 169 1.70 -7.74 13.94
N GLU A 170 0.99 -8.83 14.15
CA GLU A 170 1.35 -10.18 13.72
C GLU A 170 1.19 -10.40 12.20
N MET A 171 0.48 -9.52 11.53
CA MET A 171 0.16 -9.65 10.10
C MET A 171 1.18 -8.98 9.18
N PHE A 172 1.86 -7.94 9.63
CA PHE A 172 2.70 -7.09 8.79
C PHE A 172 4.12 -6.94 9.33
N CYS A 173 5.12 -7.10 8.46
CA CYS A 173 6.52 -6.83 8.82
C CYS A 173 6.89 -5.34 8.71
N ALA A 174 6.12 -4.56 7.93
CA ALA A 174 6.39 -3.15 7.72
C ALA A 174 5.10 -2.37 7.42
N ALA A 175 5.02 -1.16 7.95
CA ALA A 175 3.98 -0.17 7.69
C ALA A 175 4.61 1.16 7.28
N TYR A 176 4.14 1.74 6.14
CA TYR A 176 4.62 3.01 5.62
C TYR A 176 3.45 3.96 5.41
N SER A 177 3.50 5.13 6.02
CA SER A 177 2.50 6.19 5.87
C SER A 177 3.12 7.40 5.18
N THR A 178 2.58 7.80 4.03
CA THR A 178 2.94 9.09 3.42
C THR A 178 1.80 10.09 3.57
N SER A 179 2.07 11.24 4.17
CA SER A 179 1.06 12.25 4.48
C SER A 179 -0.17 11.64 5.18
N GLY A 180 0.03 10.77 6.16
CA GLY A 180 -1.05 10.01 6.80
C GLY A 180 -1.96 10.88 7.66
N LEU A 181 -3.27 10.61 7.62
CA LEU A 181 -4.21 11.15 8.59
C LEU A 181 -4.16 10.25 9.83
N LEU A 182 -3.40 10.67 10.84
CA LEU A 182 -3.06 9.83 11.99
C LEU A 182 -3.73 10.29 13.30
N ASP A 183 -4.43 11.43 13.27
CA ASP A 183 -5.12 11.95 14.45
C ASP A 183 -6.40 12.69 14.04
N HIS A 184 -7.48 12.46 14.80
CA HIS A 184 -8.77 13.11 14.59
C HIS A 184 -8.85 14.53 15.19
N ARG A 185 -7.93 14.91 16.08
CA ARG A 185 -7.91 16.25 16.71
C ARG A 185 -7.76 17.37 15.72
N TYR A 186 -7.22 17.08 14.53
CA TYR A 186 -7.11 18.02 13.42
C TYR A 186 -8.34 18.04 12.50
N ARG A 187 -9.49 17.61 13.02
CA ARG A 187 -10.77 17.56 12.29
C ARG A 187 -11.13 18.87 11.58
N SER A 188 -10.79 20.03 12.16
CA SER A 188 -11.02 21.34 11.55
C SER A 188 -10.30 21.55 10.21
N GLN A 189 -9.31 20.72 9.90
CA GLN A 189 -8.59 20.73 8.62
C GLN A 189 -9.14 19.72 7.61
N ILE A 190 -10.12 18.90 8.04
CA ILE A 190 -10.80 17.94 7.16
C ILE A 190 -11.95 18.69 6.49
N PRO A 191 -12.02 18.69 5.13
CA PRO A 191 -13.09 19.38 4.42
C PRO A 191 -14.49 18.84 4.78
N ASP A 192 -15.48 19.73 4.86
CA ASP A 192 -16.87 19.43 5.24
C ASP A 192 -17.60 18.44 4.29
N TYR A 193 -17.04 18.15 3.11
CA TYR A 193 -17.60 17.20 2.15
C TYR A 193 -17.38 15.72 2.50
N TYR A 194 -16.69 15.43 3.62
CA TYR A 194 -16.59 14.05 4.08
C TYR A 194 -17.88 13.62 4.78
N ASP A 195 -18.31 12.41 4.47
CA ASP A 195 -19.46 11.79 5.13
C ASP A 195 -19.25 11.68 6.65
N ILE A 196 -20.30 11.92 7.43
CA ILE A 196 -20.25 11.85 8.91
C ILE A 196 -19.80 10.47 9.40
N GLY A 197 -20.22 9.40 8.73
CA GLY A 197 -19.80 8.04 9.08
C GLY A 197 -18.30 7.84 8.91
N TRP A 198 -17.72 8.40 7.84
CA TRP A 198 -16.28 8.39 7.63
C TRP A 198 -15.53 9.19 8.70
N LEU A 199 -16.01 10.40 9.03
CA LEU A 199 -15.42 11.21 10.10
C LEU A 199 -15.47 10.50 11.45
N TYR A 200 -16.58 9.83 11.74
CA TYR A 200 -16.74 9.04 12.96
C TYR A 200 -15.78 7.87 13.03
N SER A 201 -15.64 7.11 11.94
CA SER A 201 -14.69 6.00 11.88
C SER A 201 -13.23 6.45 12.04
N VAL A 202 -12.85 7.58 11.43
CA VAL A 202 -11.52 8.17 11.60
C VAL A 202 -11.31 8.65 13.04
N ALA A 203 -12.33 9.25 13.68
CA ALA A 203 -12.25 9.71 15.06
C ALA A 203 -12.00 8.56 16.03
N GLN A 204 -12.64 7.41 15.81
CA GLN A 204 -12.49 6.22 16.67
C GLN A 204 -11.22 5.40 16.39
N THR A 205 -10.51 5.70 15.32
CA THR A 205 -9.38 4.89 14.83
C THR A 205 -8.08 5.69 14.77
N SER A 206 -7.94 6.77 15.58
CA SER A 206 -6.72 7.56 15.61
C SER A 206 -5.49 6.72 16.01
N PRO A 207 -4.49 6.56 15.13
CA PRO A 207 -3.24 5.89 15.47
C PRO A 207 -2.49 6.53 16.65
N VAL A 208 -2.60 7.85 16.79
CA VAL A 208 -1.97 8.60 17.91
C VAL A 208 -2.67 8.26 19.23
N GLU A 209 -4.00 8.27 19.27
CA GLU A 209 -4.75 7.91 20.48
C GLU A 209 -4.58 6.43 20.86
N TYR A 210 -4.44 5.54 19.86
CA TYR A 210 -4.11 4.15 20.13
C TYR A 210 -2.81 4.04 20.92
N LEU A 211 -1.74 4.73 20.51
CA LEU A 211 -0.44 4.70 21.21
C LEU A 211 -0.55 5.24 22.64
N ARG A 212 -1.28 6.33 22.83
CA ARG A 212 -1.46 6.93 24.16
C ARG A 212 -2.16 6.03 25.18
N ASN A 213 -2.96 5.11 24.68
CA ASN A 213 -3.75 4.18 25.50
C ASN A 213 -3.23 2.73 25.40
N ALA A 214 -2.15 2.50 24.66
CA ALA A 214 -1.61 1.16 24.46
C ALA A 214 -1.06 0.57 25.76
N THR A 215 -1.38 -0.69 25.99
CA THR A 215 -0.78 -1.47 27.08
C THR A 215 0.68 -1.81 26.79
N ALA A 216 1.46 -2.17 27.80
CA ALA A 216 2.84 -2.60 27.62
C ALA A 216 2.97 -3.81 26.67
N GLU A 217 1.98 -4.72 26.69
CA GLU A 217 1.94 -5.88 25.78
C GLU A 217 1.72 -5.44 24.32
N GLU A 218 0.81 -4.48 24.08
CA GLU A 218 0.58 -3.93 22.75
C GLU A 218 1.81 -3.19 22.23
N VAL A 219 2.44 -2.36 23.07
CA VAL A 219 3.70 -1.67 22.74
C VAL A 219 4.78 -2.67 22.31
N GLU A 220 4.94 -3.78 23.04
CA GLU A 220 5.92 -4.81 22.69
C GLU A 220 5.63 -5.44 21.31
N LYS A 221 4.36 -5.71 21.01
CA LYS A 221 3.95 -6.22 19.68
C LYS A 221 4.27 -5.22 18.57
N LEU A 222 4.08 -3.91 18.80
CA LEU A 222 4.38 -2.87 17.83
C LEU A 222 5.87 -2.76 17.48
N ARG A 223 6.78 -3.11 18.41
CA ARG A 223 8.23 -3.16 18.15
C ARG A 223 8.62 -4.18 17.10
N SER A 224 7.77 -5.18 16.86
CA SER A 224 7.99 -6.22 15.84
C SER A 224 7.65 -5.77 14.40
N VAL A 225 7.10 -4.57 14.22
CA VAL A 225 6.77 -3.97 12.92
C VAL A 225 7.75 -2.84 12.63
N ARG A 226 8.19 -2.72 11.40
CA ARG A 226 9.00 -1.57 10.95
C ARG A 226 8.06 -0.44 10.53
N TRP A 227 8.26 0.76 11.08
CA TRP A 227 7.41 1.92 10.88
C TRP A 227 8.13 3.02 10.14
N MET A 228 7.49 3.62 9.13
CA MET A 228 8.03 4.75 8.38
C MET A 228 6.97 5.81 8.12
N LEU A 229 7.28 7.04 8.50
CA LEU A 229 6.53 8.26 8.21
C LEU A 229 7.25 9.07 7.13
N ASP A 230 6.52 9.57 6.14
CA ASP A 230 7.04 10.47 5.09
C ASP A 230 6.01 11.57 4.83
N CYS A 231 6.32 12.82 5.17
CA CYS A 231 5.38 13.93 5.07
C CYS A 231 6.05 15.17 4.49
N GLY A 232 5.27 15.98 3.75
CA GLY A 232 5.72 17.29 3.28
C GLY A 232 5.76 18.30 4.42
N ASP A 233 6.72 19.23 4.40
CA ASP A 233 6.82 20.32 5.37
C ASP A 233 5.67 21.33 5.23
N ASP A 234 5.13 21.50 4.01
CA ASP A 234 3.95 22.32 3.71
C ASP A 234 2.63 21.51 3.71
N ASP A 235 2.66 20.26 4.19
CA ASP A 235 1.45 19.43 4.26
C ASP A 235 0.59 19.84 5.45
N LYS A 236 -0.68 20.21 5.20
CA LYS A 236 -1.60 20.67 6.23
C LYS A 236 -1.84 19.69 7.39
N ILE A 237 -1.54 18.40 7.19
CA ILE A 237 -1.69 17.38 8.23
C ILE A 237 -0.34 16.89 8.78
N ILE A 238 0.75 17.63 8.56
CA ILE A 238 2.08 17.29 9.08
C ILE A 238 2.07 17.07 10.60
N PHE A 239 1.28 17.85 11.33
CA PHE A 239 1.19 17.77 12.80
C PHE A 239 0.76 16.37 13.27
N THR A 240 -0.17 15.71 12.58
CA THR A 240 -0.60 14.36 12.94
C THR A 240 0.54 13.34 12.79
N ASN A 241 1.42 13.57 11.82
CA ASN A 241 2.59 12.71 11.57
C ASN A 241 3.70 12.96 12.60
N ILE A 242 3.91 14.21 13.01
CA ILE A 242 4.84 14.57 14.08
C ILE A 242 4.36 14.01 15.43
N ASP A 243 3.08 14.18 15.76
CA ASP A 243 2.50 13.66 17.00
C ASP A 243 2.65 12.14 17.08
N PHE A 244 2.33 11.41 16.01
CA PHE A 244 2.53 9.97 15.97
C PHE A 244 4.00 9.58 16.19
N PHE A 245 4.93 10.28 15.52
CA PHE A 245 6.36 10.05 15.71
C PHE A 245 6.78 10.25 17.16
N LEU A 246 6.32 11.31 17.80
CA LEU A 246 6.64 11.62 19.19
C LEU A 246 6.08 10.56 20.15
N GLU A 247 4.84 10.08 19.96
CA GLU A 247 4.28 9.00 20.78
C GLU A 247 5.08 7.69 20.60
N MET A 248 5.43 7.31 19.37
CA MET A 248 6.30 6.15 19.13
C MET A 248 7.63 6.27 19.86
N LYS A 249 8.23 7.47 19.88
CA LYS A 249 9.49 7.72 20.59
C LYS A 249 9.34 7.69 22.12
N ARG A 250 8.20 8.11 22.67
CA ARG A 250 7.91 8.02 24.11
C ARG A 250 7.81 6.57 24.58
N GLU A 251 7.27 5.70 23.73
CA GLU A 251 7.11 4.28 23.99
C GLU A 251 8.32 3.43 23.55
N ASP A 252 9.46 4.06 23.19
CA ASP A 252 10.66 3.39 22.69
C ASP A 252 10.38 2.41 21.53
N ILE A 253 9.38 2.72 20.67
CA ILE A 253 9.08 1.95 19.46
C ILE A 253 9.93 2.49 18.31
N PRO A 254 10.75 1.64 17.64
CA PRO A 254 11.55 2.09 16.50
C PRO A 254 10.69 2.61 15.36
N VAL A 255 10.93 3.85 14.94
CA VAL A 255 10.20 4.51 13.86
C VAL A 255 11.13 5.43 13.07
N GLU A 256 10.99 5.44 11.74
CA GLU A 256 11.69 6.38 10.87
C GLU A 256 10.74 7.52 10.48
N LEU A 257 11.23 8.76 10.51
CA LEU A 257 10.53 9.94 10.04
C LEU A 257 11.34 10.62 8.95
N ARG A 258 10.67 10.94 7.84
CA ARG A 258 11.22 11.80 6.78
C ARG A 258 10.28 12.97 6.55
N VAL A 259 10.81 14.17 6.77
CA VAL A 259 10.15 15.41 6.36
C VAL A 259 10.94 16.01 5.19
N ARG A 260 10.25 16.38 4.13
CA ARG A 260 10.85 16.94 2.90
C ARG A 260 9.96 18.04 2.35
N ASN A 261 10.56 18.95 1.57
CA ASN A 261 9.79 19.97 0.87
C ASN A 261 8.67 19.36 0.01
N GLY A 262 7.42 19.78 0.29
CA GLY A 262 6.25 19.30 -0.42
C GLY A 262 4.92 19.52 0.30
N LYS A 263 3.84 19.26 -0.44
CA LYS A 263 2.45 19.50 -0.03
C LYS A 263 1.63 18.22 -0.09
N HIS A 264 0.38 18.27 0.41
CA HIS A 264 -0.59 17.19 0.35
C HIS A 264 -1.09 16.94 -1.09
N ASN A 265 -0.25 16.37 -1.94
CA ASN A 265 -0.56 16.16 -3.36
C ASN A 265 0.21 14.99 -4.00
N TRP A 266 -0.23 14.61 -5.20
CA TRP A 266 0.36 13.51 -5.97
C TRP A 266 1.83 13.74 -6.36
N ALA A 267 2.28 14.99 -6.51
CA ALA A 267 3.68 15.28 -6.80
C ALA A 267 4.60 14.84 -5.64
N PHE A 268 4.14 15.00 -4.40
CA PHE A 268 4.83 14.50 -3.21
C PHE A 268 4.75 12.97 -3.10
N TRP A 269 3.54 12.41 -3.17
CA TRP A 269 3.30 10.98 -2.96
C TRP A 269 3.97 10.09 -4.02
N ARG A 270 3.99 10.53 -5.28
CA ARG A 270 4.76 9.84 -6.33
C ARG A 270 6.25 9.77 -6.00
N LYS A 271 6.83 10.83 -5.46
CA LYS A 271 8.23 10.87 -5.01
C LYS A 271 8.48 9.97 -3.79
N SER A 272 7.47 9.67 -2.99
CA SER A 272 7.56 8.75 -1.85
C SER A 272 7.63 7.28 -2.29
N LEU A 273 7.02 6.95 -3.43
CA LEU A 273 6.83 5.56 -3.86
C LEU A 273 8.12 4.72 -3.95
N PRO A 274 9.25 5.20 -4.50
CA PRO A 274 10.51 4.44 -4.45
C PRO A 274 10.96 4.11 -3.02
N GLY A 275 10.72 5.02 -2.08
CA GLY A 275 10.98 4.82 -0.65
C GLY A 275 10.08 3.75 -0.04
N ILE A 276 8.79 3.77 -0.37
CA ILE A 276 7.82 2.76 0.05
C ILE A 276 8.27 1.36 -0.41
N LEU A 277 8.58 1.21 -1.71
CA LEU A 277 8.97 -0.06 -2.31
C LEU A 277 10.26 -0.62 -1.68
N LYS A 278 11.26 0.24 -1.45
CA LYS A 278 12.51 -0.14 -0.79
C LYS A 278 12.27 -0.57 0.66
N PHE A 279 11.42 0.16 1.39
CA PHE A 279 11.18 -0.05 2.81
C PHE A 279 10.37 -1.33 3.07
N ALA A 280 9.44 -1.67 2.20
CA ALA A 280 8.48 -2.76 2.40
C ALA A 280 9.15 -4.09 2.76
N PHE A 281 10.25 -4.45 2.08
CA PHE A 281 10.92 -5.75 2.25
C PHE A 281 12.46 -5.65 2.24
N ARG A 282 13.02 -4.66 2.91
CA ARG A 282 14.48 -4.48 3.04
C ARG A 282 15.12 -5.50 3.98
#